data_88f72b078bddcda3912b12f332df5fc3
#
_entry.id   88f72b078bddcda3912b12f332df5fc3
#
_cell.length_a   1.000
_cell.length_b   1.000
_cell.length_c   1.000
_cell.angle_alpha   90.00
_cell.angle_beta   90.00
_cell.angle_gamma   90.00
#
_symmetry.space_group_name_H-M   'P 1'
#
loop_
_entity.id
_entity.type
_entity.pdbx_description
1 polymer ?
#
loop_
_entity_poly.entity_id
_entity_poly.type
_entity_poly.pdbx_seq_one_letter_code
_entity_poly.pdbx_strand_id
1 'polypeptide(L)'
;MKILIADDSSTVRRLVAARLSADGYQVLEAADGAEAVELARSGRPDLLVLDKVMPKMDGFEVVRALREDPRTASVPIVMLTERTSEQDVLGGLGLGVEEYMPKPFSPLELSLRVRRLLARAAP
;
A
#
# COMPACT_ATOMS: atom_id res chain seq x y z
N MET A 1 -14.00 4.75 4.45
CA MET A 1 -13.10 4.04 3.52
C MET A 1 -12.09 3.21 4.29
N LYS A 2 -11.68 2.11 3.70
CA LYS A 2 -10.84 1.09 4.34
C LYS A 2 -9.46 1.07 3.67
N ILE A 3 -8.40 1.10 4.48
CA ILE A 3 -7.03 1.08 3.98
C ILE A 3 -6.30 -0.11 4.59
N LEU A 4 -5.63 -0.89 3.75
CA LEU A 4 -4.76 -1.97 4.20
C LEU A 4 -3.32 -1.48 4.22
N ILE A 5 -2.64 -1.65 5.36
CA ILE A 5 -1.25 -1.28 5.53
C ILE A 5 -0.44 -2.56 5.68
N ALA A 6 0.52 -2.78 4.80
CA ALA A 6 1.38 -3.94 4.81
C ALA A 6 2.84 -3.51 4.98
N ASP A 7 3.42 -3.85 6.12
CA ASP A 7 4.81 -3.54 6.45
C ASP A 7 5.26 -4.52 7.54
N ASP A 8 6.45 -5.10 7.39
CA ASP A 8 6.99 -6.02 8.38
C ASP A 8 7.51 -5.31 9.64
N SER A 9 7.79 -4.02 9.55
CA SER A 9 8.14 -3.20 10.72
C SER A 9 6.88 -2.83 11.48
N SER A 10 6.71 -3.39 12.67
CA SER A 10 5.56 -3.05 13.52
C SER A 10 5.54 -1.57 13.90
N THR A 11 6.71 -0.96 14.05
CA THR A 11 6.83 0.47 14.36
C THR A 11 6.28 1.33 13.23
N VAL A 12 6.72 1.08 12.00
CA VAL A 12 6.25 1.81 10.82
C VAL A 12 4.77 1.55 10.58
N ARG A 13 4.35 0.29 10.66
CA ARG A 13 2.96 -0.10 10.44
C ARG A 13 2.01 0.62 11.41
N ARG A 14 2.37 0.65 12.70
CA ARG A 14 1.55 1.32 13.72
C ARG A 14 1.54 2.83 13.55
N LEU A 15 2.66 3.42 13.16
CA LEU A 15 2.74 4.86 12.89
C LEU A 15 1.79 5.24 11.76
N VAL A 16 1.82 4.52 10.67
CA VAL A 16 0.94 4.75 9.51
C VAL A 16 -0.52 4.50 9.91
N ALA A 17 -0.79 3.41 10.62
CA ALA A 17 -2.13 3.07 11.08
C ALA A 17 -2.73 4.16 11.96
N ALA A 18 -1.94 4.68 12.90
CA ALA A 18 -2.39 5.75 13.79
C ALA A 18 -2.75 7.02 13.01
N ARG A 19 -1.91 7.39 12.04
CA ARG A 19 -2.17 8.58 11.22
C ARG A 19 -3.44 8.43 10.38
N LEU A 20 -3.59 7.31 9.69
CA LEU A 20 -4.73 7.11 8.81
C LEU A 20 -6.02 6.90 9.60
N SER A 21 -5.96 6.26 10.77
CA SER A 21 -7.12 6.17 11.67
C SER A 21 -7.56 7.54 12.15
N ALA A 22 -6.60 8.42 12.49
CA ALA A 22 -6.90 9.79 12.89
C ALA A 22 -7.55 10.59 11.75
N ASP A 23 -7.23 10.24 10.51
CA ASP A 23 -7.85 10.86 9.32
C ASP A 23 -9.25 10.31 9.03
N GLY A 24 -9.74 9.36 9.81
CA GLY A 24 -11.10 8.83 9.68
C GLY A 24 -11.23 7.54 8.89
N TYR A 25 -10.12 6.92 8.47
CA TYR A 25 -10.16 5.66 7.72
C TYR A 25 -10.23 4.46 8.65
N GLN A 26 -10.90 3.40 8.21
CA GLN A 26 -10.79 2.09 8.83
C GLN A 26 -9.49 1.46 8.34
N VAL A 27 -8.69 0.90 9.25
CA VAL A 27 -7.36 0.39 8.92
C VAL A 27 -7.28 -1.10 9.17
N LEU A 28 -6.73 -1.84 8.20
CA LEU A 28 -6.32 -3.23 8.33
C LEU A 28 -4.79 -3.28 8.28
N GLU A 29 -4.18 -4.21 9.01
CA GLU A 29 -2.73 -4.33 9.06
C GLU A 29 -2.28 -5.74 8.68
N ALA A 30 -1.22 -5.82 7.88
CA ALA A 30 -0.55 -7.05 7.50
C ALA A 30 0.94 -6.93 7.79
N ALA A 31 1.55 -8.01 8.31
CA ALA A 31 2.96 -8.02 8.69
C ALA A 31 3.87 -8.64 7.61
N ASP A 32 3.31 -9.25 6.59
CA ASP A 32 4.06 -9.84 5.49
C ASP A 32 3.24 -9.83 4.20
N GLY A 33 3.88 -10.16 3.09
CA GLY A 33 3.23 -10.09 1.78
C GLY A 33 2.11 -11.10 1.59
N ALA A 34 2.24 -12.31 2.14
CA ALA A 34 1.20 -13.33 2.02
C ALA A 34 -0.08 -12.90 2.76
N GLU A 35 0.08 -12.35 3.96
CA GLU A 35 -1.05 -11.81 4.73
C GLU A 35 -1.68 -10.62 4.02
N ALA A 36 -0.86 -9.76 3.38
CA ALA A 36 -1.35 -8.62 2.62
C ALA A 36 -2.27 -9.07 1.47
N VAL A 37 -1.87 -10.08 0.72
CA VAL A 37 -2.69 -10.61 -0.37
C VAL A 37 -4.00 -11.18 0.16
N GLU A 38 -3.94 -11.96 1.23
CA GLU A 38 -5.13 -12.56 1.84
C GLU A 38 -6.11 -11.49 2.33
N LEU A 39 -5.61 -10.50 3.07
CA LEU A 39 -6.46 -9.42 3.59
C LEU A 39 -7.00 -8.50 2.50
N ALA A 40 -6.25 -8.29 1.43
CA ALA A 40 -6.75 -7.52 0.29
C ALA A 40 -7.93 -8.24 -0.37
N ARG A 41 -7.85 -9.55 -0.53
CA ARG A 41 -8.91 -10.34 -1.13
C ARG A 41 -10.16 -10.44 -0.26
N SER A 42 -9.98 -10.66 1.04
CA SER A 42 -11.10 -10.84 1.97
C SER A 42 -11.65 -9.51 2.49
N GLY A 43 -10.77 -8.55 2.77
CA GLY A 43 -11.14 -7.28 3.38
C GLY A 43 -11.59 -6.21 2.40
N ARG A 44 -11.30 -6.37 1.11
CA ARG A 44 -11.70 -5.42 0.06
C ARG A 44 -11.35 -3.97 0.39
N PRO A 45 -10.07 -3.65 0.65
CA PRO A 45 -9.69 -2.27 0.97
C PRO A 45 -9.87 -1.35 -0.24
N ASP A 46 -10.07 -0.08 0.05
CA ASP A 46 -10.17 0.97 -0.97
C ASP A 46 -8.81 1.46 -1.44
N LEU A 47 -7.77 1.19 -0.65
CA LEU A 47 -6.39 1.56 -0.96
C LEU A 47 -5.43 0.69 -0.15
N LEU A 48 -4.26 0.44 -0.71
CA LEU A 48 -3.20 -0.33 -0.07
C LEU A 48 -1.95 0.53 0.08
N VAL A 49 -1.41 0.58 1.31
CA VAL A 49 -0.07 1.13 1.58
C VAL A 49 0.85 -0.06 1.80
N LEU A 50 1.86 -0.21 0.96
CA LEU A 50 2.63 -1.44 0.83
C LEU A 50 4.12 -1.18 0.91
N ASP A 51 4.81 -1.84 1.85
CA ASP A 51 6.28 -1.83 1.89
C ASP A 51 6.83 -2.70 0.75
N LYS A 52 7.88 -2.23 0.10
CA LYS A 52 8.52 -2.98 -0.98
C LYS A 52 9.21 -4.25 -0.47
N VAL A 53 9.85 -4.19 0.70
CA VAL A 53 10.66 -5.31 1.21
C VAL A 53 9.97 -5.95 2.42
N MET A 54 9.45 -7.16 2.22
CA MET A 54 8.77 -7.92 3.27
C MET A 54 9.12 -9.40 3.17
N PRO A 55 9.02 -10.15 4.28
CA PRO A 55 9.17 -11.61 4.24
C PRO A 55 8.06 -12.27 3.40
N LYS A 56 8.32 -13.47 2.93
CA LYS A 56 7.44 -14.36 2.17
C LYS A 56 7.14 -13.88 0.76
N MET A 57 6.67 -12.66 0.59
CA MET A 57 6.42 -12.04 -0.71
C MET A 57 6.85 -10.58 -0.63
N ASP A 58 7.68 -10.12 -1.55
CA ASP A 58 8.03 -8.70 -1.60
C ASP A 58 6.87 -7.86 -2.18
N GLY A 59 7.03 -6.54 -2.15
CA GLY A 59 5.97 -5.64 -2.59
C GLY A 59 5.57 -5.83 -4.05
N PHE A 60 6.53 -6.07 -4.94
CA PHE A 60 6.21 -6.28 -6.35
C PHE A 60 5.46 -7.60 -6.59
N GLU A 61 5.80 -8.64 -5.84
CA GLU A 61 5.07 -9.91 -5.91
C GLU A 61 3.62 -9.75 -5.44
N VAL A 62 3.42 -8.97 -4.36
CA VAL A 62 2.08 -8.65 -3.87
C VAL A 62 1.28 -7.90 -4.94
N VAL A 63 1.87 -6.87 -5.55
CA VAL A 63 1.20 -6.09 -6.60
C VAL A 63 0.79 -7.01 -7.75
N ARG A 64 1.70 -7.87 -8.20
CA ARG A 64 1.39 -8.80 -9.31
C ARG A 64 0.22 -9.71 -8.96
N ALA A 65 0.22 -10.28 -7.75
CA ALA A 65 -0.87 -11.15 -7.31
C ALA A 65 -2.21 -10.42 -7.26
N LEU A 66 -2.20 -9.16 -6.79
CA LEU A 66 -3.43 -8.36 -6.70
C LEU A 66 -3.96 -7.96 -8.07
N ARG A 67 -3.08 -7.62 -9.02
CA ARG A 67 -3.49 -7.22 -10.36
C ARG A 67 -4.05 -8.38 -11.18
N GLU A 68 -3.68 -9.61 -10.86
CA GLU A 68 -4.21 -10.81 -11.51
C GLU A 68 -5.56 -11.27 -10.97
N ASP A 69 -6.00 -10.74 -9.84
CA ASP A 69 -7.27 -11.11 -9.22
C ASP A 69 -8.32 -10.02 -9.46
N PRO A 70 -9.48 -10.36 -10.10
CA PRO A 70 -10.52 -9.36 -10.38
C PRO A 70 -11.01 -8.62 -9.14
N ARG A 71 -10.93 -9.25 -7.96
CA ARG A 71 -11.39 -8.63 -6.71
C ARG A 71 -10.49 -7.49 -6.25
N THR A 72 -9.22 -7.46 -6.70
CA THR A 72 -8.22 -6.50 -6.23
C THR A 72 -7.49 -5.80 -7.37
N ALA A 73 -7.85 -6.08 -8.60
CA ALA A 73 -7.11 -5.62 -9.79
C ALA A 73 -7.04 -4.09 -9.91
N SER A 74 -8.00 -3.37 -9.35
CA SER A 74 -8.10 -1.91 -9.49
C SER A 74 -7.77 -1.15 -8.20
N VAL A 75 -7.38 -1.84 -7.12
CA VAL A 75 -7.09 -1.16 -5.86
C VAL A 75 -5.88 -0.24 -6.02
N PRO A 76 -5.99 1.05 -5.66
CA PRO A 76 -4.83 1.94 -5.73
C PRO A 76 -3.78 1.56 -4.68
N ILE A 77 -2.52 1.64 -5.08
CA ILE A 77 -1.38 1.22 -4.25
C ILE A 77 -0.38 2.36 -4.11
N VAL A 78 -0.01 2.65 -2.86
CA VAL A 78 1.14 3.49 -2.51
C VAL A 78 2.23 2.56 -2.02
N MET A 79 3.36 2.54 -2.70
CA MET A 79 4.49 1.71 -2.29
C MET A 79 5.52 2.53 -1.52
N LEU A 80 5.87 2.04 -0.33
CA LEU A 80 6.92 2.63 0.50
C LEU A 80 8.22 1.90 0.23
N THR A 81 9.29 2.62 -0.05
CA THR A 81 10.58 2.02 -0.39
C THR A 81 11.73 2.88 0.09
N GLU A 82 12.83 2.24 0.51
CA GLU A 82 14.03 2.98 0.88
C GLU A 82 14.72 3.59 -0.33
N ARG A 83 14.43 3.06 -1.52
CA ARG A 83 15.00 3.55 -2.77
C ARG A 83 13.91 3.71 -3.82
N THR A 84 13.88 4.88 -4.45
CA THR A 84 13.04 5.15 -5.60
C THR A 84 13.93 5.22 -6.84
N SER A 85 14.68 4.14 -7.12
CA SER A 85 15.49 4.08 -8.33
C SER A 85 14.59 4.09 -9.56
N GLU A 86 15.12 4.57 -10.67
CA GLU A 86 14.39 4.59 -11.92
C GLU A 86 13.87 3.20 -12.31
N GLN A 87 14.70 2.18 -12.12
CA GLN A 87 14.29 0.80 -12.41
C GLN A 87 13.14 0.33 -11.52
N ASP A 88 13.18 0.66 -10.23
CA ASP A 88 12.11 0.29 -9.31
C ASP A 88 10.80 0.99 -9.67
N VAL A 89 10.88 2.28 -9.97
CA VAL A 89 9.71 3.07 -10.36
C VAL A 89 9.11 2.54 -11.66
N LEU A 90 9.94 2.29 -12.66
CA LEU A 90 9.48 1.75 -13.95
C LEU A 90 8.87 0.36 -13.80
N GLY A 91 9.48 -0.50 -12.99
CA GLY A 91 8.93 -1.83 -12.70
C GLY A 91 7.57 -1.76 -12.04
N GLY A 92 7.41 -0.88 -11.07
CA GLY A 92 6.15 -0.70 -10.37
C GLY A 92 5.08 -0.03 -11.23
N LEU A 93 5.45 0.96 -12.04
CA LEU A 93 4.53 1.58 -12.99
C LEU A 93 4.02 0.56 -14.01
N GLY A 94 4.89 -0.36 -14.45
CA GLY A 94 4.50 -1.46 -15.34
C GLY A 94 3.53 -2.44 -14.68
N LEU A 95 3.51 -2.52 -13.35
CA LEU A 95 2.58 -3.32 -12.57
C LEU A 95 1.36 -2.55 -12.11
N GLY A 96 1.30 -1.23 -12.32
CA GLY A 96 0.18 -0.40 -11.94
C GLY A 96 0.21 0.10 -10.50
N VAL A 97 1.40 0.41 -9.97
CA VAL A 97 1.53 1.12 -8.69
C VAL A 97 1.30 2.61 -8.94
N GLU A 98 0.38 3.22 -8.21
CA GLU A 98 -0.02 4.60 -8.42
C GLU A 98 0.99 5.60 -7.88
N GLU A 99 1.60 5.30 -6.72
CA GLU A 99 2.53 6.21 -6.07
C GLU A 99 3.68 5.46 -5.43
N TYR A 100 4.87 6.07 -5.44
CA TYR A 100 6.03 5.63 -4.67
C TYR A 100 6.42 6.70 -3.68
N MET A 101 6.69 6.31 -2.43
CA MET A 101 7.20 7.22 -1.41
C MET A 101 8.50 6.67 -0.83
N PRO A 102 9.58 7.47 -0.83
CA PRO A 102 10.83 7.02 -0.22
C PRO A 102 10.73 7.02 1.31
N LYS A 103 11.40 6.06 1.95
CA LYS A 103 11.59 6.07 3.39
C LYS A 103 12.89 6.81 3.72
N PRO A 104 12.96 7.60 4.78
CA PRO A 104 11.85 7.95 5.68
C PRO A 104 10.85 8.89 5.00
N PHE A 105 9.58 8.75 5.34
CA PHE A 105 8.51 9.56 4.76
C PHE A 105 7.83 10.40 5.86
N SER A 106 7.19 11.49 5.42
CA SER A 106 6.36 12.31 6.31
C SER A 106 4.97 11.68 6.42
N PRO A 107 4.46 11.38 7.63
CA PRO A 107 3.09 10.90 7.79
C PRO A 107 2.05 11.86 7.20
N LEU A 108 2.29 13.17 7.28
CA LEU A 108 1.41 14.15 6.67
C LEU A 108 1.40 14.04 5.15
N GLU A 109 2.55 13.88 4.53
CA GLU A 109 2.65 13.70 3.08
C GLU A 109 1.92 12.42 2.64
N LEU A 110 2.10 11.33 3.36
CA LEU A 110 1.38 10.09 3.08
C LEU A 110 -0.13 10.31 3.17
N SER A 111 -0.58 10.98 4.22
CA SER A 111 -2.00 11.31 4.41
C SER A 111 -2.57 12.08 3.21
N LEU A 112 -1.83 13.08 2.72
CA LEU A 112 -2.26 13.88 1.58
C LEU A 112 -2.31 13.06 0.28
N ARG A 113 -1.34 12.19 0.05
CA ARG A 113 -1.32 11.32 -1.13
C ARG A 113 -2.46 10.30 -1.10
N VAL A 114 -2.72 9.71 0.04
CA VAL A 114 -3.84 8.79 0.23
C VAL A 114 -5.16 9.46 -0.10
N ARG A 115 -5.39 10.66 0.46
CA ARG A 115 -6.61 11.42 0.20
C ARG A 115 -6.78 11.70 -1.29
N ARG A 116 -5.71 12.09 -1.97
CA ARG A 116 -5.75 12.40 -3.40
C ARG A 116 -6.09 11.16 -4.24
N LEU A 117 -5.47 10.03 -3.92
CA LEU A 117 -5.74 8.79 -4.65
C LEU A 117 -7.16 8.28 -4.44
N LEU A 118 -7.67 8.36 -3.21
CA LEU A 118 -9.05 7.96 -2.92
C LEU A 118 -10.06 8.86 -3.62
N ALA A 119 -9.78 10.16 -3.72
CA ALA A 119 -10.63 11.09 -4.44
C ALA A 119 -10.70 10.77 -5.93
N ARG A 120 -9.58 10.36 -6.54
CA ARG A 120 -9.54 9.96 -7.96
C ARG A 120 -10.28 8.65 -8.22
N ALA A 121 -10.22 7.71 -7.25
CA ALA A 121 -10.84 6.41 -7.39
C ALA A 121 -12.35 6.46 -7.14
N ALA A 122 -12.85 7.53 -6.52
CA ALA A 122 -14.28 7.68 -6.25
C ALA A 122 -15.06 7.86 -7.56
N PRO A 123 -16.21 7.19 -7.71
CA PRO A 123 -17.06 7.36 -8.90
C PRO A 123 -17.68 8.76 -8.99
#